data_a5636b4d58078957bd845836ee8d898e
#
_entry.id   a5636b4d58078957bd845836ee8d898e
#
_cell.length_a   1.000
_cell.length_b   1.000
_cell.length_c   1.000
_cell.angle_alpha   90.00
_cell.angle_beta   90.00
_cell.angle_gamma   90.00
#
_symmetry.space_group_name_H-M   'P 1'
#
loop_
_entity.id
_entity.type
_entity.pdbx_description
1 polymer ?
#
loop_
_entity_poly.entity_id
_entity_poly.type
_entity_poly.pdbx_seq_one_letter_code
_entity_poly.pdbx_strand_id
1 'polypeptide(L)'
;MIQRRNTATKRQTLLHCGALAAILGVVVGLIFLVHPGCVYGAQTDWSNQHFAIPEYFRTRFYATGNLFPNFAMQLGSGQNIFNFAYYGLYSPVILLSFAFPWMTMATYLQISNILLTLIGTLLCYFWL
;
A
#
# COMPACT_ATOMS: atom_id res chain seq x y z
N MET A 1 24.26 30.18 22.39
CA MET A 1 23.61 29.13 23.17
C MET A 1 22.43 28.48 22.44
N ILE A 2 21.66 29.22 21.64
CA ILE A 2 20.47 28.75 20.86
C ILE A 2 20.83 27.68 19.82
N GLN A 3 21.97 27.77 19.15
CA GLN A 3 22.37 26.87 18.07
C GLN A 3 22.67 25.42 18.55
N ARG A 4 23.19 25.24 19.76
CA ARG A 4 23.48 23.89 20.33
C ARG A 4 22.20 23.17 20.74
N ARG A 5 21.18 23.90 21.20
CA ARG A 5 19.89 23.32 21.58
C ARG A 5 19.16 22.77 20.35
N ASN A 6 19.26 23.48 19.22
CA ASN A 6 18.63 23.09 17.95
C ASN A 6 19.25 21.81 17.33
N THR A 7 20.55 21.61 17.46
CA THR A 7 21.24 20.41 16.94
C THR A 7 20.99 19.17 17.82
N ALA A 8 20.90 19.32 19.15
CA ALA A 8 20.55 18.23 20.05
C ALA A 8 19.12 17.73 19.80
N THR A 9 18.17 18.64 19.60
CA THR A 9 16.76 18.29 19.28
C THR A 9 16.67 17.58 17.93
N LYS A 10 17.35 18.07 16.88
CA LYS A 10 17.39 17.42 15.56
C LYS A 10 17.97 16.00 15.62
N ARG A 11 19.04 15.80 16.40
CA ARG A 11 19.63 14.47 16.58
C ARG A 11 18.68 13.51 17.29
N GLN A 12 17.98 13.97 18.32
CA GLN A 12 16.98 13.15 19.02
C GLN A 12 15.82 12.77 18.10
N THR A 13 15.30 13.71 17.32
CA THR A 13 14.25 13.43 16.33
C THR A 13 14.70 12.36 15.33
N LEU A 14 15.91 12.49 14.78
CA LEU A 14 16.48 11.48 13.86
C LEU A 14 16.60 10.11 14.52
N LEU A 15 17.04 10.04 15.78
CA LEU A 15 17.14 8.78 16.52
C LEU A 15 15.77 8.14 16.74
N HIS A 16 14.75 8.92 17.09
CA HIS A 16 13.38 8.39 17.27
C HIS A 16 12.79 7.91 15.95
N CYS A 17 12.93 8.67 14.86
CA CYS A 17 12.47 8.24 13.54
C CYS A 17 13.20 6.97 13.08
N GLY A 18 14.50 6.89 13.31
CA GLY A 18 15.29 5.69 13.01
C GLY A 18 14.85 4.48 13.84
N ALA A 19 14.59 4.67 15.13
CA ALA A 19 14.07 3.61 16.01
C ALA A 19 12.70 3.12 15.57
N LEU A 20 11.76 4.02 15.22
CA LEU A 20 10.45 3.65 14.71
C LEU A 20 10.54 2.87 13.40
N ALA A 21 11.39 3.30 12.47
CA ALA A 21 11.63 2.59 11.21
C ALA A 21 12.26 1.21 11.45
N ALA A 22 13.20 1.09 12.40
CA ALA A 22 13.83 -0.18 12.77
C ALA A 22 12.81 -1.15 13.39
N ILE A 23 11.95 -0.67 14.30
CA ILE A 23 10.89 -1.48 14.91
C ILE A 23 9.94 -2.00 13.83
N LEU A 24 9.50 -1.13 12.91
CA LEU A 24 8.64 -1.55 11.79
C LEU A 24 9.35 -2.59 10.91
N GLY A 25 10.63 -2.37 10.59
CA GLY A 25 11.44 -3.32 9.81
C GLY A 25 11.55 -4.69 10.49
N VAL A 26 11.75 -4.72 11.80
CA VAL A 26 11.77 -5.98 12.58
C VAL A 26 10.41 -6.68 12.54
N VAL A 27 9.32 -5.95 12.76
CA VAL A 27 7.96 -6.52 12.72
C VAL A 27 7.65 -7.11 11.34
N VAL A 28 7.91 -6.36 10.28
CA VAL A 28 7.72 -6.83 8.90
C VAL A 28 8.60 -8.05 8.61
N GLY A 29 9.87 -8.00 9.01
CA GLY A 29 10.80 -9.11 8.85
C GLY A 29 10.33 -10.39 9.57
N LEU A 30 9.83 -10.27 10.80
CA LEU A 30 9.27 -11.38 11.56
C LEU A 30 8.04 -11.99 10.87
N ILE A 31 7.15 -11.16 10.31
CA ILE A 31 5.98 -11.64 9.56
C ILE A 31 6.44 -12.48 8.36
N PHE A 32 7.42 -12.01 7.58
CA PHE A 32 7.94 -12.77 6.45
C PHE A 32 8.69 -14.04 6.84
N LEU A 33 9.34 -14.05 8.01
CA LEU A 33 10.03 -15.26 8.52
C LEU A 33 9.04 -16.32 9.00
N VAL A 34 7.96 -15.91 9.69
CA VAL A 34 6.96 -16.83 10.24
C VAL A 34 6.03 -17.36 9.16
N HIS A 35 5.75 -16.55 8.13
CA HIS A 35 4.86 -16.88 7.03
C HIS A 35 5.55 -16.66 5.67
N PRO A 36 6.57 -17.45 5.31
CA PRO A 36 7.26 -17.30 4.05
C PRO A 36 6.31 -17.55 2.88
N GLY A 37 6.24 -16.62 1.96
CA GLY A 37 5.35 -16.69 0.79
C GLY A 37 3.90 -16.30 1.06
N CYS A 38 3.53 -15.93 2.28
CA CYS A 38 2.22 -15.39 2.57
C CYS A 38 2.16 -13.91 2.22
N VAL A 39 1.02 -13.55 1.67
CA VAL A 39 0.67 -12.16 1.39
C VAL A 39 0.32 -11.47 2.70
N TYR A 40 0.75 -10.23 2.87
CA TYR A 40 0.37 -9.41 4.01
C TYR A 40 -1.15 -9.20 4.03
N GLY A 41 -1.83 -9.78 5.03
CA GLY A 41 -3.28 -9.76 5.18
C GLY A 41 -3.91 -11.16 5.20
N ALA A 42 -5.24 -11.22 5.30
CA ALA A 42 -6.01 -12.46 5.25
C ALA A 42 -5.90 -13.09 3.86
N GLN A 43 -5.38 -14.30 3.76
CA GLN A 43 -5.08 -14.95 2.48
C GLN A 43 -6.28 -14.98 1.53
N THR A 44 -7.47 -15.32 2.03
CA THR A 44 -8.68 -15.43 1.20
C THR A 44 -9.10 -14.08 0.63
N ASP A 45 -9.23 -13.05 1.47
CA ASP A 45 -9.73 -11.75 1.03
C ASP A 45 -8.69 -11.00 0.19
N TRP A 46 -7.42 -11.05 0.59
CA TRP A 46 -6.37 -10.36 -0.14
C TRP A 46 -6.14 -10.96 -1.53
N SER A 47 -6.02 -12.28 -1.62
CA SER A 47 -5.74 -12.94 -2.89
C SER A 47 -6.92 -12.88 -3.87
N ASN A 48 -8.14 -13.07 -3.35
CA ASN A 48 -9.32 -13.19 -4.20
C ASN A 48 -10.00 -11.85 -4.50
N GLN A 49 -9.78 -10.83 -3.68
CA GLN A 49 -10.49 -9.55 -3.80
C GLN A 49 -9.55 -8.35 -3.86
N HIS A 50 -8.78 -8.10 -2.79
CA HIS A 50 -8.01 -6.85 -2.67
C HIS A 50 -6.87 -6.72 -3.69
N PHE A 51 -6.34 -7.81 -4.21
CA PHE A 51 -5.38 -7.77 -5.32
C PHE A 51 -6.04 -8.00 -6.66
N ALA A 52 -6.93 -9.00 -6.75
CA ALA A 52 -7.48 -9.44 -8.01
C ALA A 52 -8.35 -8.36 -8.67
N ILE A 53 -9.19 -7.67 -7.89
CA ILE A 53 -10.08 -6.65 -8.42
C ILE A 53 -9.31 -5.41 -8.92
N PRO A 54 -8.39 -4.80 -8.15
CA PRO A 54 -7.56 -3.71 -8.66
C PRO A 54 -6.62 -4.12 -9.80
N GLU A 55 -6.08 -5.34 -9.81
CA GLU A 55 -5.26 -5.84 -10.92
C GLU A 55 -6.09 -5.94 -12.20
N TYR A 56 -7.30 -6.48 -12.11
CA TYR A 56 -8.21 -6.53 -13.24
C TYR A 56 -8.54 -5.12 -13.76
N PHE A 57 -8.87 -4.19 -12.87
CA PHE A 57 -9.17 -2.81 -13.20
C PHE A 57 -7.99 -2.14 -13.93
N ARG A 58 -6.78 -2.27 -13.41
CA ARG A 58 -5.55 -1.73 -14.01
C ARG A 58 -5.27 -2.35 -15.39
N THR A 59 -5.41 -3.68 -15.51
CA THR A 59 -5.22 -4.40 -16.78
C THR A 59 -6.23 -3.94 -17.83
N ARG A 60 -7.49 -3.74 -17.44
CA ARG A 60 -8.51 -3.20 -18.34
C ARG A 60 -8.20 -1.78 -18.79
N PHE A 61 -7.70 -0.95 -17.89
CA PHE A 61 -7.24 0.39 -18.25
C PHE A 61 -6.12 0.34 -19.28
N TYR A 62 -5.12 -0.48 -19.12
CA TYR A 62 -4.04 -0.61 -20.12
C TYR A 62 -4.54 -1.12 -21.47
N ALA A 63 -5.53 -1.99 -21.48
CA ALA A 63 -6.06 -2.55 -22.72
C ALA A 63 -6.99 -1.58 -23.48
N THR A 64 -7.69 -0.69 -22.77
CA THR A 64 -8.77 0.12 -23.37
C THR A 64 -8.56 1.64 -23.27
N GLY A 65 -7.64 2.10 -22.42
CA GLY A 65 -7.48 3.52 -22.08
C GLY A 65 -8.64 4.08 -21.24
N ASN A 66 -9.65 3.25 -20.88
CA ASN A 66 -10.83 3.71 -20.16
C ASN A 66 -10.65 3.51 -18.66
N LEU A 67 -10.58 4.63 -17.92
CA LEU A 67 -10.49 4.64 -16.46
C LEU A 67 -11.84 4.31 -15.78
N PHE A 68 -12.94 4.40 -16.49
CA PHE A 68 -14.30 4.17 -15.98
C PHE A 68 -15.01 3.07 -16.78
N PRO A 69 -14.50 1.83 -16.78
CA PRO A 69 -15.14 0.75 -17.50
C PRO A 69 -16.50 0.41 -16.86
N ASN A 70 -17.54 0.32 -17.69
CA ASN A 70 -18.90 0.13 -17.19
C ASN A 70 -19.20 -1.32 -16.77
N PHE A 71 -18.58 -2.30 -17.43
CA PHE A 71 -18.92 -3.71 -17.24
C PHE A 71 -17.67 -4.59 -17.26
N ALA A 72 -17.62 -5.56 -16.36
CA ALA A 72 -16.57 -6.54 -16.23
C ALA A 72 -17.13 -7.96 -16.30
N MET A 73 -16.95 -8.63 -17.44
CA MET A 73 -17.45 -10.01 -17.65
C MET A 73 -16.81 -11.02 -16.70
N GLN A 74 -15.55 -10.81 -16.31
CA GLN A 74 -14.76 -11.73 -15.50
C GLN A 74 -14.92 -11.53 -14.00
N LEU A 75 -15.65 -10.51 -13.56
CA LEU A 75 -15.90 -10.24 -12.14
C LEU A 75 -17.32 -10.66 -11.78
N GLY A 76 -17.47 -11.55 -10.78
CA GLY A 76 -18.76 -11.90 -10.19
C GLY A 76 -19.82 -12.33 -11.20
N SER A 77 -19.46 -13.12 -12.22
CA SER A 77 -20.35 -13.56 -13.32
C SER A 77 -20.85 -12.42 -14.22
N GLY A 78 -20.11 -11.34 -14.29
CA GLY A 78 -20.43 -10.17 -15.11
C GLY A 78 -21.17 -9.09 -14.31
N GLN A 79 -20.43 -8.09 -13.87
CA GLN A 79 -20.97 -6.96 -13.09
C GLN A 79 -20.42 -5.62 -13.57
N ASN A 80 -21.14 -4.55 -13.22
CA ASN A 80 -20.63 -3.22 -13.39
C ASN A 80 -19.45 -3.00 -12.44
N ILE A 81 -18.34 -2.50 -12.97
CA ILE A 81 -17.11 -2.31 -12.20
C ILE A 81 -17.29 -1.28 -11.07
N PHE A 82 -18.22 -0.33 -11.20
CA PHE A 82 -18.56 0.60 -10.13
C PHE A 82 -19.09 -0.08 -8.88
N ASN A 83 -19.66 -1.27 -8.99
CA ASN A 83 -20.09 -2.06 -7.83
C ASN A 83 -18.89 -2.46 -6.94
N PHE A 84 -17.68 -2.42 -7.50
CA PHE A 84 -16.43 -2.71 -6.79
C PHE A 84 -15.65 -1.47 -6.38
N ALA A 85 -16.20 -0.26 -6.58
CA ALA A 85 -15.52 0.99 -6.22
C ALA A 85 -15.17 1.07 -4.72
N TYR A 86 -15.95 0.40 -3.85
CA TYR A 86 -15.67 0.30 -2.42
C TYR A 86 -14.37 -0.45 -2.08
N TYR A 87 -13.80 -1.22 -3.01
CA TYR A 87 -12.43 -1.75 -2.89
C TYR A 87 -11.34 -0.70 -3.10
N GLY A 88 -11.71 0.58 -3.21
CA GLY A 88 -10.77 1.67 -3.35
C GLY A 88 -10.13 1.79 -4.73
N LEU A 89 -10.80 1.33 -5.80
CA LEU A 89 -10.28 1.35 -7.16
C LEU A 89 -9.81 2.74 -7.61
N TYR A 90 -10.48 3.79 -7.16
CA TYR A 90 -10.16 5.18 -7.47
C TYR A 90 -9.37 5.88 -6.36
N SER A 91 -8.85 5.13 -5.38
CA SER A 91 -7.96 5.70 -4.37
C SER A 91 -6.64 6.15 -5.00
N PRO A 92 -6.00 7.20 -4.45
CA PRO A 92 -4.69 7.63 -4.93
C PRO A 92 -3.66 6.51 -4.96
N VAL A 93 -3.73 5.57 -4.02
CA VAL A 93 -2.82 4.42 -3.93
C VAL A 93 -2.98 3.51 -5.14
N ILE A 94 -4.22 3.14 -5.48
CA ILE A 94 -4.47 2.26 -6.65
C ILE A 94 -4.16 3.00 -7.95
N LEU A 95 -4.56 4.26 -8.10
CA LEU A 95 -4.27 5.04 -9.31
C LEU A 95 -2.76 5.24 -9.52
N LEU A 96 -2.00 5.44 -8.45
CA LEU A 96 -0.54 5.54 -8.53
C LEU A 96 0.10 4.24 -9.03
N SER A 97 -0.52 3.08 -8.78
CA SER A 97 -0.02 1.79 -9.28
C SER A 97 0.07 1.73 -10.80
N PHE A 98 -0.68 2.56 -11.51
CA PHE A 98 -0.69 2.62 -12.98
C PHE A 98 0.64 3.14 -13.57
N ALA A 99 1.44 3.82 -12.76
CA ALA A 99 2.81 4.21 -13.14
C ALA A 99 3.81 3.03 -13.10
N PHE A 100 3.41 1.86 -12.56
CA PHE A 100 4.28 0.71 -12.33
C PHE A 100 3.74 -0.55 -13.03
N PRO A 101 3.62 -0.56 -14.40
CA PRO A 101 3.01 -1.68 -15.14
C PRO A 101 3.75 -3.01 -15.00
N TRP A 102 5.06 -2.96 -14.66
CA TRP A 102 5.89 -4.15 -14.47
C TRP A 102 5.71 -4.83 -13.11
N MET A 103 5.00 -4.18 -12.17
CA MET A 103 4.80 -4.69 -10.81
C MET A 103 3.41 -5.30 -10.70
N THR A 104 3.29 -6.49 -10.12
CA THR A 104 1.97 -7.07 -9.81
C THR A 104 1.26 -6.24 -8.75
N MET A 105 -0.06 -6.21 -8.76
CA MET A 105 -0.84 -5.47 -7.74
C MET A 105 -0.57 -6.02 -6.34
N ALA A 106 -0.36 -7.33 -6.22
CA ALA A 106 0.01 -7.95 -4.95
C ALA A 106 1.29 -7.36 -4.37
N THR A 107 2.37 -7.31 -5.17
CA THR A 107 3.64 -6.73 -4.76
C THR A 107 3.51 -5.24 -4.48
N TYR A 108 2.83 -4.51 -5.37
CA TYR A 108 2.62 -3.07 -5.22
C TYR A 108 1.90 -2.73 -3.91
N LEU A 109 0.78 -3.39 -3.61
CA LEU A 109 0.00 -3.12 -2.41
C LEU A 109 0.73 -3.52 -1.13
N GLN A 110 1.51 -4.60 -1.14
CA GLN A 110 2.35 -4.96 0.01
C GLN A 110 3.37 -3.85 0.32
N ILE A 111 4.11 -3.40 -0.69
CA ILE A 111 5.08 -2.31 -0.53
C ILE A 111 4.40 -1.03 -0.09
N SER A 112 3.28 -0.66 -0.73
CA SER A 112 2.52 0.54 -0.39
C SER A 112 2.01 0.53 1.04
N ASN A 113 1.50 -0.61 1.53
CA ASN A 113 1.02 -0.73 2.91
C ASN A 113 2.14 -0.54 3.93
N ILE A 114 3.33 -1.11 3.68
CA ILE A 114 4.50 -0.94 4.54
C ILE A 114 4.92 0.53 4.56
N LEU A 115 5.02 1.16 3.38
CA LEU A 115 5.41 2.57 3.27
C LEU A 115 4.37 3.50 3.93
N LEU A 116 3.08 3.28 3.71
CA LEU A 116 2.03 4.09 4.31
C LEU A 116 1.98 3.92 5.83
N THR A 117 2.25 2.72 6.34
CA THR A 117 2.37 2.48 7.78
C THR A 117 3.55 3.26 8.36
N LEU A 118 4.71 3.24 7.71
CA LEU A 118 5.87 4.01 8.13
C LEU A 118 5.58 5.52 8.11
N ILE A 119 5.03 6.02 7.00
CA ILE A 119 4.67 7.44 6.86
C ILE A 119 3.66 7.85 7.94
N GLY A 120 2.61 7.05 8.14
CA GLY A 120 1.59 7.31 9.16
C GLY A 120 2.19 7.35 10.57
N THR A 121 3.08 6.41 10.89
CA THR A 121 3.78 6.38 12.18
C THR A 121 4.63 7.64 12.39
N LEU A 122 5.38 8.05 11.37
CA LEU A 122 6.20 9.27 11.44
C LEU A 122 5.33 10.54 11.55
N LEU A 123 4.22 10.61 10.81
CA LEU A 123 3.28 11.74 10.92
C LEU A 123 2.66 11.81 12.32
N CYS A 124 2.26 10.69 12.90
CA CYS A 124 1.79 10.64 14.28
C CYS A 124 2.86 11.13 15.27
N TYR A 125 4.11 10.71 15.08
CA TYR A 125 5.23 11.17 15.92
C TYR A 125 5.43 12.69 15.85
N PHE A 126 5.28 13.30 14.67
CA PHE A 126 5.44 14.75 14.52
C PHE A 126 4.21 15.55 14.95
N TRP A 127 3.04 14.91 15.03
CA TRP A 127 1.81 15.56 15.49
C TRP A 127 1.73 15.64 17.02
N LEU A 128 2.32 14.69 17.76
CA LEU A 128 2.33 14.63 19.23
C LEU A 128 3.44 15.52 19.80
#